data_ea62ecae2cf2f92c4356da01ba2d6318
#
_entry.id   ea62ecae2cf2f92c4356da01ba2d6318
#
_cell.length_a   1.000
_cell.length_b   1.000
_cell.length_c   1.000
_cell.angle_alpha   90.00
_cell.angle_beta   90.00
_cell.angle_gamma   90.00
#
_symmetry.space_group_name_H-M   'P 1'
#
loop_
_entity.id
_entity.type
_entity.pdbx_description
1 polymer ?
#
loop_
_entity_poly.entity_id
_entity_poly.type
_entity_poly.pdbx_seq_one_letter_code
_entity_poly.pdbx_strand_id
1 'polypeptide(L)'
;MKKMVFSSMLTLLIAILLVPKASLYYTFEKLLAQEHLFINDDPLTNRLIDIKSAQATLTFDQTAIASLGSLRLAPWLFVNTFECSDVRFQGTFRQLFPDPVESVQLRYTLWNPLHITIKAQGGFGSMQGHFDLSTHHMVLVFAQDQALARYPLLLSKLRQSEEGLVYESTF
;
A
#
# COMPACT_ATOMS: atom_id res chain seq x y z
N MET A 1 27.82 -22.86 -23.13
CA MET A 1 26.80 -22.83 -22.08
C MET A 1 26.83 -21.53 -21.26
N LYS A 2 27.96 -21.13 -20.60
CA LYS A 2 28.02 -19.92 -19.77
C LYS A 2 27.61 -18.62 -20.50
N LYS A 3 28.05 -18.44 -21.77
CA LYS A 3 27.68 -17.25 -22.59
C LYS A 3 26.19 -17.18 -22.91
N MET A 4 25.55 -18.32 -23.19
CA MET A 4 24.10 -18.35 -23.45
C MET A 4 23.28 -18.01 -22.20
N VAL A 5 23.66 -18.54 -21.04
CA VAL A 5 23.03 -18.23 -19.76
C VAL A 5 23.18 -16.75 -19.43
N PHE A 6 24.37 -16.18 -19.61
CA PHE A 6 24.61 -14.76 -19.39
C PHE A 6 23.81 -13.87 -20.35
N SER A 7 23.75 -14.24 -21.64
CA SER A 7 22.94 -13.50 -22.63
C SER A 7 21.44 -13.56 -22.29
N SER A 8 20.94 -14.74 -21.93
CA SER A 8 19.53 -14.90 -21.52
C SER A 8 19.20 -14.08 -20.26
N MET A 9 20.10 -14.09 -19.27
CA MET A 9 19.93 -13.31 -18.06
C MET A 9 19.97 -11.80 -18.34
N LEU A 10 20.85 -11.35 -19.23
CA LEU A 10 20.93 -9.94 -19.65
C LEU A 10 19.66 -9.51 -20.40
N THR A 11 19.17 -10.35 -21.32
CA THR A 11 17.92 -10.10 -22.04
C THR A 11 16.73 -10.00 -21.08
N LEU A 12 16.64 -10.90 -20.10
CA LEU A 12 15.62 -10.86 -19.07
C LEU A 12 15.70 -9.57 -18.24
N LEU A 13 16.90 -9.17 -17.84
CA LEU A 13 17.12 -7.93 -17.09
C LEU A 13 16.66 -6.70 -17.89
N ILE A 14 17.02 -6.64 -19.17
CA ILE A 14 16.60 -5.56 -20.07
C ILE A 14 15.08 -5.56 -20.24
N ALA A 15 14.45 -6.73 -20.42
CA ALA A 15 13.00 -6.84 -20.52
C ALA A 15 12.29 -6.30 -19.26
N ILE A 16 12.81 -6.59 -18.07
CA ILE A 16 12.29 -6.07 -16.79
C ILE A 16 12.38 -4.55 -16.72
N LEU A 17 13.52 -3.99 -17.17
CA LEU A 17 13.74 -2.53 -17.16
C LEU A 17 12.83 -1.81 -18.18
N LEU A 18 12.45 -2.50 -19.25
CA LEU A 18 11.58 -1.97 -20.31
C LEU A 18 10.07 -2.13 -20.02
N VAL A 19 9.68 -2.82 -18.94
CA VAL A 19 8.26 -2.90 -18.56
C VAL A 19 7.71 -1.49 -18.39
N PRO A 20 6.62 -1.12 -19.08
CA PRO A 20 6.02 0.21 -19.00
C PRO A 20 5.30 0.37 -17.65
N LYS A 21 6.05 0.85 -16.65
CA LYS A 21 5.56 1.02 -15.27
C LYS A 21 4.36 1.97 -15.19
N ALA A 22 4.35 2.98 -16.06
CA ALA A 22 3.21 3.89 -16.18
C ALA A 22 1.93 3.16 -16.58
N SER A 23 2.01 2.18 -17.49
CA SER A 23 0.85 1.35 -17.86
C SER A 23 0.33 0.52 -16.69
N LEU A 24 1.22 0.00 -15.85
CA LEU A 24 0.84 -0.73 -14.64
C LEU A 24 0.13 0.20 -13.64
N TYR A 25 0.65 1.40 -13.46
CA TYR A 25 0.03 2.41 -12.61
C TYR A 25 -1.38 2.78 -13.11
N TYR A 26 -1.54 3.12 -14.38
CA TYR A 26 -2.85 3.44 -14.96
C TYR A 26 -3.83 2.25 -14.96
N THR A 27 -3.31 1.03 -15.05
CA THR A 27 -4.16 -0.17 -14.88
C THR A 27 -4.66 -0.26 -13.44
N PHE A 28 -3.80 0.03 -12.47
CA PHE A 28 -4.17 0.06 -11.06
C PHE A 28 -5.20 1.16 -10.76
N GLU A 29 -4.99 2.38 -11.28
CA GLU A 29 -6.00 3.45 -11.18
C GLU A 29 -7.35 3.03 -11.78
N LYS A 30 -7.32 2.38 -12.94
CA LYS A 30 -8.55 1.89 -13.58
C LYS A 30 -9.28 0.84 -12.74
N LEU A 31 -8.56 -0.04 -12.06
CA LEU A 31 -9.15 -1.01 -11.14
C LEU A 31 -9.76 -0.31 -9.91
N LEU A 32 -9.07 0.65 -9.33
CA LEU A 32 -9.61 1.46 -8.23
C LEU A 32 -10.85 2.24 -8.65
N ALA A 33 -10.86 2.78 -9.87
CA ALA A 33 -12.02 3.50 -10.41
C ALA A 33 -13.28 2.62 -10.54
N GLN A 34 -13.13 1.31 -10.73
CA GLN A 34 -14.27 0.37 -10.71
C GLN A 34 -14.93 0.29 -9.33
N GLU A 35 -14.14 0.52 -8.27
CA GLU A 35 -14.61 0.57 -6.89
C GLU A 35 -14.91 2.02 -6.43
N HIS A 36 -15.12 2.95 -7.37
CA HIS A 36 -15.39 4.38 -7.10
C HIS A 36 -14.27 5.11 -6.37
N LEU A 37 -13.06 4.55 -6.36
CA LEU A 37 -11.85 5.16 -5.80
C LEU A 37 -11.02 5.79 -6.92
N PHE A 38 -10.69 7.06 -6.79
CA PHE A 38 -9.87 7.79 -7.75
C PHE A 38 -8.66 8.38 -7.06
N ILE A 39 -7.51 8.27 -7.70
CA ILE A 39 -6.28 8.92 -7.28
C ILE A 39 -6.07 10.13 -8.19
N ASN A 40 -6.14 11.32 -7.61
CA ASN A 40 -5.79 12.55 -8.31
C ASN A 40 -4.39 12.94 -7.84
N ASP A 41 -3.41 12.77 -8.69
CA ASP A 41 -2.02 13.00 -8.37
C ASP A 41 -1.38 14.07 -9.27
N ASP A 42 -0.27 14.62 -8.78
CA ASP A 42 0.62 15.45 -9.58
C ASP A 42 1.25 14.62 -10.72
N PRO A 43 1.82 15.29 -11.75
CA PRO A 43 2.48 14.59 -12.84
C PRO A 43 3.47 13.55 -12.33
N LEU A 44 3.25 12.31 -12.76
CA LEU A 44 4.08 11.16 -12.36
C LEU A 44 5.51 11.34 -12.82
N THR A 45 6.45 11.26 -11.91
CA THR A 45 7.86 11.16 -12.22
C THR A 45 8.23 9.70 -12.47
N ASN A 46 8.37 9.34 -13.75
CA ASN A 46 8.79 8.00 -14.14
C ASN A 46 10.32 7.89 -14.03
N ARG A 47 10.79 7.03 -13.14
CA ARG A 47 12.21 6.70 -12.96
C ARG A 47 12.48 5.28 -13.47
N LEU A 48 13.76 4.94 -13.60
CA LEU A 48 14.16 3.63 -14.10
C LEU A 48 13.58 2.45 -13.29
N ILE A 49 13.41 2.64 -11.99
CA ILE A 49 13.05 1.57 -11.04
C ILE A 49 11.67 1.79 -10.42
N ASP A 50 11.22 3.03 -10.34
CA ASP A 50 9.98 3.40 -9.65
C ASP A 50 9.22 4.52 -10.37
N ILE A 51 7.97 4.67 -10.00
CA ILE A 51 7.13 5.83 -10.32
C ILE A 51 6.84 6.54 -9.01
N LYS A 52 6.96 7.86 -9.02
CA LYS A 52 6.64 8.70 -7.87
C LYS A 52 5.69 9.82 -8.25
N SER A 53 4.74 10.10 -7.35
CA SER A 53 4.01 11.36 -7.30
C SER A 53 4.41 12.12 -6.04
N ALA A 54 4.55 13.44 -6.15
CA ALA A 54 4.89 14.28 -5.01
C ALA A 54 3.69 14.55 -4.11
N GLN A 55 2.50 14.59 -4.69
CA GLN A 55 1.23 14.75 -3.98
C GLN A 55 0.15 13.97 -4.69
N ALA A 56 -0.77 13.39 -3.90
CA ALA A 56 -1.94 12.73 -4.45
C ALA A 56 -3.14 12.94 -3.51
N THR A 57 -4.33 12.97 -4.08
CA THR A 57 -5.58 13.02 -3.32
C THR A 57 -6.40 11.80 -3.67
N LEU A 58 -6.80 11.04 -2.65
CA LEU A 58 -7.69 9.93 -2.80
C LEU A 58 -9.13 10.43 -2.66
N THR A 59 -9.97 10.13 -3.65
CA THR A 59 -11.38 10.49 -3.66
C THR A 59 -12.24 9.23 -3.77
N PHE A 60 -13.36 9.23 -3.07
CA PHE A 60 -14.40 8.22 -3.15
C PHE A 60 -15.71 8.91 -3.52
N ASP A 61 -16.35 8.47 -4.60
CA ASP A 61 -17.57 9.10 -5.13
C ASP A 61 -17.47 10.64 -5.19
N GLN A 62 -16.38 11.16 -5.75
CA GLN A 62 -16.06 12.60 -5.88
C GLN A 62 -15.80 13.35 -4.55
N THR A 63 -15.83 12.63 -3.42
CA THR A 63 -15.51 13.22 -2.12
C THR A 63 -14.07 12.91 -1.76
N ALA A 64 -13.26 13.93 -1.45
CA ALA A 64 -11.90 13.73 -0.98
C ALA A 64 -11.92 13.05 0.39
N ILE A 65 -11.27 11.87 0.47
CA ILE A 65 -11.21 11.06 1.69
C ILE A 65 -9.84 11.10 2.36
N ALA A 66 -8.78 11.29 1.57
CA ALA A 66 -7.43 11.43 2.09
C ALA A 66 -6.53 12.24 1.14
N SER A 67 -5.55 12.93 1.69
CA SER A 67 -4.42 13.50 0.97
C SER A 67 -3.15 12.70 1.31
N LEU A 68 -2.30 12.50 0.32
CA LEU A 68 -1.04 11.79 0.39
C LEU A 68 0.09 12.77 0.10
N GLY A 69 1.08 12.87 0.97
CA GLY A 69 2.25 13.72 0.75
C GLY A 69 3.20 13.15 -0.31
N SER A 70 3.29 11.83 -0.43
CA SER A 70 3.96 11.18 -1.55
C SER A 70 3.39 9.79 -1.81
N LEU A 71 3.50 9.39 -3.07
CA LEU A 71 3.13 8.05 -3.52
C LEU A 71 4.27 7.48 -4.35
N ARG A 72 4.65 6.24 -4.07
CA ARG A 72 5.69 5.52 -4.80
C ARG A 72 5.24 4.12 -5.15
N LEU A 73 5.37 3.76 -6.41
CA LEU A 73 5.18 2.41 -6.91
C LEU A 73 6.50 1.89 -7.49
N ALA A 74 7.02 0.82 -6.93
CA ALA A 74 8.23 0.15 -7.38
C ALA A 74 7.91 -1.28 -7.82
N PRO A 75 7.50 -1.48 -9.08
CA PRO A 75 7.22 -2.80 -9.63
C PRO A 75 8.52 -3.47 -10.04
N TRP A 76 8.89 -4.53 -9.33
CA TRP A 76 9.99 -5.41 -9.68
C TRP A 76 9.46 -6.79 -10.04
N LEU A 77 10.22 -7.56 -10.81
CA LEU A 77 9.80 -8.88 -11.26
C LEU A 77 9.34 -9.79 -10.12
N PHE A 78 10.01 -9.74 -8.98
CA PHE A 78 9.79 -10.65 -7.85
C PHE A 78 9.18 -9.96 -6.63
N VAL A 79 9.27 -8.64 -6.55
CA VAL A 79 8.81 -7.85 -5.41
C VAL A 79 8.19 -6.56 -5.91
N ASN A 80 6.92 -6.37 -5.64
CA ASN A 80 6.23 -5.13 -5.94
C ASN A 80 5.98 -4.40 -4.63
N THR A 81 6.37 -3.13 -4.56
CA THR A 81 6.19 -2.31 -3.38
C THR A 81 5.39 -1.07 -3.75
N PHE A 82 4.34 -0.83 -2.99
CA PHE A 82 3.58 0.41 -2.99
C PHE A 82 3.83 1.10 -1.65
N GLU A 83 4.24 2.36 -1.69
CA GLU A 83 4.52 3.17 -0.51
C GLU A 83 3.78 4.49 -0.64
N CYS A 84 3.15 4.93 0.44
CA CYS A 84 2.67 6.29 0.56
C CYS A 84 3.11 6.87 1.90
N SER A 85 3.29 8.18 1.93
CA SER A 85 3.68 8.90 3.14
C SER A 85 2.79 10.11 3.38
N ASP A 86 2.78 10.56 4.63
CA ASP A 86 2.01 11.72 5.09
C ASP A 86 0.53 11.64 4.65
N VAL A 87 -0.10 10.50 4.99
CA VAL A 87 -1.52 10.27 4.70
C VAL A 87 -2.35 11.00 5.74
N ARG A 88 -3.19 11.91 5.28
CA ARG A 88 -4.11 12.70 6.12
C ARG A 88 -5.53 12.45 5.67
N PHE A 89 -6.31 11.89 6.55
CA PHE A 89 -7.72 11.65 6.30
C PHE A 89 -8.53 12.96 6.35
N GLN A 90 -9.59 13.03 5.55
CA GLN A 90 -10.44 14.20 5.45
C GLN A 90 -11.88 13.88 5.80
N GLY A 91 -12.66 14.91 6.21
CA GLY A 91 -14.08 14.76 6.53
C GLY A 91 -14.34 13.76 7.66
N THR A 92 -15.34 12.93 7.46
CA THR A 92 -15.78 11.88 8.42
C THR A 92 -14.71 10.78 8.61
N PHE A 93 -13.86 10.56 7.61
CA PHE A 93 -12.80 9.53 7.66
C PHE A 93 -11.73 9.85 8.69
N ARG A 94 -11.50 11.13 8.99
CA ARG A 94 -10.57 11.55 10.05
C ARG A 94 -10.96 11.05 11.44
N GLN A 95 -12.27 10.79 11.67
CA GLN A 95 -12.73 10.25 12.96
C GLN A 95 -12.63 8.73 13.03
N LEU A 96 -12.62 8.07 11.88
CA LEU A 96 -12.61 6.60 11.77
C LEU A 96 -11.18 6.03 11.72
N PHE A 97 -10.26 6.76 11.13
CA PHE A 97 -8.88 6.33 10.93
C PHE A 97 -7.90 7.18 11.74
N PRO A 98 -6.80 6.59 12.22
CA PRO A 98 -5.76 7.34 12.91
C PRO A 98 -5.12 8.36 11.97
N ASP A 99 -4.96 9.59 12.45
CA ASP A 99 -4.40 10.73 11.73
C ASP A 99 -3.34 11.43 12.62
N PRO A 100 -2.12 11.70 12.12
CA PRO A 100 -1.60 11.39 10.80
C PRO A 100 -1.08 9.96 10.68
N VAL A 101 -1.14 9.40 9.47
CA VAL A 101 -0.39 8.19 9.10
C VAL A 101 0.88 8.63 8.38
N GLU A 102 2.02 8.41 9.02
CA GLU A 102 3.32 8.87 8.50
C GLU A 102 3.76 8.08 7.27
N SER A 103 3.55 6.76 7.32
CA SER A 103 3.89 5.88 6.21
C SER A 103 3.00 4.65 6.14
N VAL A 104 2.69 4.22 4.92
CA VAL A 104 2.07 2.93 4.62
C VAL A 104 2.89 2.25 3.54
N GLN A 105 3.20 0.99 3.74
CA GLN A 105 3.90 0.15 2.77
C GLN A 105 3.09 -1.13 2.53
N LEU A 106 2.79 -1.39 1.26
CA LEU A 106 2.24 -2.65 0.80
C LEU A 106 3.32 -3.37 0.01
N ARG A 107 3.53 -4.65 0.30
CA ARG A 107 4.54 -5.46 -0.36
C ARG A 107 3.95 -6.77 -0.84
N TYR A 108 4.05 -7.00 -2.13
CA TYR A 108 3.70 -8.25 -2.79
C TYR A 108 4.97 -8.95 -3.28
N THR A 109 5.05 -10.27 -3.10
CA THR A 109 6.20 -11.07 -3.55
C THR A 109 5.75 -12.27 -4.35
N LEU A 110 6.51 -12.61 -5.39
CA LEU A 110 6.21 -13.78 -6.21
C LEU A 110 6.40 -15.12 -5.47
N TRP A 111 7.20 -15.12 -4.40
CA TRP A 111 7.39 -16.31 -3.56
C TRP A 111 6.16 -16.62 -2.69
N ASN A 112 5.35 -15.62 -2.40
CA ASN A 112 4.09 -15.75 -1.66
C ASN A 112 2.98 -14.97 -2.38
N PRO A 113 2.52 -15.49 -3.53
CA PRO A 113 1.66 -14.74 -4.45
C PRO A 113 0.23 -14.54 -3.96
N LEU A 114 -0.14 -15.22 -2.86
CA LEU A 114 -1.48 -15.09 -2.28
C LEU A 114 -1.52 -14.10 -1.11
N HIS A 115 -0.38 -13.51 -0.72
CA HIS A 115 -0.30 -12.63 0.44
C HIS A 115 0.30 -11.28 0.08
N ILE A 116 -0.36 -10.22 0.54
CA ILE A 116 0.18 -8.86 0.53
C ILE A 116 0.54 -8.51 1.97
N THR A 117 1.80 -8.20 2.21
CA THR A 117 2.25 -7.69 3.51
C THR A 117 1.93 -6.21 3.63
N ILE A 118 1.40 -5.81 4.77
CA ILE A 118 1.00 -4.43 5.07
C ILE A 118 1.82 -3.95 6.27
N LYS A 119 2.41 -2.79 6.18
CA LYS A 119 3.07 -2.09 7.30
C LYS A 119 2.63 -0.64 7.30
N ALA A 120 2.35 -0.10 8.47
CA ALA A 120 2.05 1.32 8.62
C ALA A 120 2.63 1.86 9.93
N GLN A 121 2.94 3.16 9.91
CA GLN A 121 3.39 3.93 11.07
C GLN A 121 2.66 5.26 11.11
N GLY A 122 2.39 5.75 12.30
CA GLY A 122 1.71 7.02 12.48
C GLY A 122 1.41 7.34 13.94
N GLY A 123 0.50 8.28 14.16
CA GLY A 123 0.08 8.69 15.50
C GLY A 123 -0.52 7.57 16.36
N PHE A 124 -0.80 6.41 15.79
CA PHE A 124 -1.27 5.19 16.46
C PHE A 124 -0.14 4.23 16.84
N GLY A 125 1.12 4.58 16.57
CA GLY A 125 2.28 3.70 16.72
C GLY A 125 2.57 2.94 15.42
N SER A 126 2.92 1.67 15.52
CA SER A 126 3.21 0.80 14.38
C SER A 126 2.14 -0.28 14.21
N MET A 127 1.86 -0.60 12.96
CA MET A 127 0.96 -1.67 12.55
C MET A 127 1.65 -2.52 11.49
N GLN A 128 1.45 -3.81 11.57
CA GLN A 128 1.85 -4.75 10.52
C GLN A 128 0.78 -5.80 10.34
N GLY A 129 0.70 -6.37 9.14
CA GLY A 129 -0.26 -7.41 8.88
C GLY A 129 -0.14 -7.95 7.46
N HIS A 130 -1.15 -8.67 7.06
CA HIS A 130 -1.23 -9.24 5.73
C HIS A 130 -2.68 -9.31 5.24
N PHE A 131 -2.81 -9.30 3.92
CA PHE A 131 -4.05 -9.59 3.23
C PHE A 131 -3.87 -10.84 2.40
N ASP A 132 -4.72 -11.83 2.62
CA ASP A 132 -4.78 -13.07 1.84
C ASP A 132 -5.74 -12.88 0.68
N LEU A 133 -5.21 -12.98 -0.54
CA LEU A 133 -5.95 -12.79 -1.78
C LEU A 133 -6.90 -13.95 -2.09
N SER A 134 -6.63 -15.15 -1.56
CA SER A 134 -7.44 -16.35 -1.82
C SER A 134 -8.69 -16.41 -0.96
N THR A 135 -8.58 -16.00 0.30
CA THR A 135 -9.66 -16.01 1.28
C THR A 135 -10.31 -14.67 1.50
N HIS A 136 -9.77 -13.60 0.87
CA HIS A 136 -10.16 -12.20 1.09
C HIS A 136 -10.10 -11.82 2.58
N HIS A 137 -9.16 -12.41 3.30
CA HIS A 137 -9.00 -12.23 4.73
C HIS A 137 -7.85 -11.28 5.03
N MET A 138 -8.10 -10.29 5.87
CA MET A 138 -7.12 -9.30 6.31
C MET A 138 -6.89 -9.42 7.81
N VAL A 139 -5.63 -9.49 8.20
CA VAL A 139 -5.18 -9.46 9.60
C VAL A 139 -4.22 -8.30 9.77
N LEU A 140 -4.50 -7.41 10.71
CA LEU A 140 -3.66 -6.28 11.08
C LEU A 140 -3.35 -6.36 12.57
N VAL A 141 -2.07 -6.33 12.93
CA VAL A 141 -1.57 -6.36 14.30
C VAL A 141 -1.01 -5.00 14.64
N PHE A 142 -1.57 -4.37 15.65
CA PHE A 142 -1.12 -3.08 16.19
C PHE A 142 -0.21 -3.34 17.38
N ALA A 143 0.94 -2.68 17.42
CA ALA A 143 1.77 -2.68 18.61
C ALA A 143 0.97 -2.06 19.77
N GLN A 144 1.09 -2.64 20.96
CA GLN A 144 0.48 -2.08 22.16
C GLN A 144 1.20 -0.76 22.51
N ASP A 145 0.60 0.36 22.08
CA ASP A 145 1.10 1.68 22.38
C ASP A 145 0.00 2.52 23.07
N GLN A 146 0.39 3.36 24.02
CA GLN A 146 -0.50 4.34 24.63
C GLN A 146 -1.13 5.29 23.59
N ALA A 147 -0.47 5.46 22.46
CA ALA A 147 -0.96 6.25 21.34
C ALA A 147 -2.32 5.75 20.80
N LEU A 148 -2.57 4.44 20.82
CA LEU A 148 -3.85 3.85 20.41
C LEU A 148 -5.04 4.27 21.28
N ALA A 149 -4.80 4.63 22.55
CA ALA A 149 -5.86 5.10 23.45
C ALA A 149 -6.57 6.37 22.94
N ARG A 150 -5.94 7.11 22.04
CA ARG A 150 -6.53 8.30 21.39
C ARG A 150 -7.59 7.98 20.34
N TYR A 151 -7.69 6.71 19.93
CA TYR A 151 -8.58 6.25 18.86
C TYR A 151 -9.60 5.22 19.37
N PRO A 152 -10.61 5.62 20.18
CA PRO A 152 -11.54 4.69 20.82
C PRO A 152 -12.39 3.89 19.83
N LEU A 153 -12.74 4.48 18.67
CA LEU A 153 -13.49 3.78 17.62
C LEU A 153 -12.67 2.66 16.98
N LEU A 154 -11.37 2.88 16.78
CA LEU A 154 -10.47 1.84 16.31
C LEU A 154 -10.33 0.75 17.37
N LEU A 155 -10.05 1.12 18.63
CA LEU A 155 -9.91 0.18 19.74
C LEU A 155 -11.12 -0.73 19.92
N SER A 156 -12.33 -0.23 19.71
CA SER A 156 -13.55 -1.03 19.85
C SER A 156 -13.66 -2.17 18.83
N LYS A 157 -12.88 -2.11 17.74
CA LYS A 157 -12.83 -3.13 16.69
C LYS A 157 -11.64 -4.07 16.82
N LEU A 158 -10.73 -3.80 17.75
CA LEU A 158 -9.53 -4.60 17.96
C LEU A 158 -9.80 -5.67 19.02
N ARG A 159 -9.23 -6.85 18.82
CA ARG A 159 -9.21 -7.94 19.81
C ARG A 159 -7.82 -8.02 20.42
N GLN A 160 -7.75 -8.32 21.70
CA GLN A 160 -6.48 -8.57 22.36
C GLN A 160 -5.97 -9.98 22.00
N SER A 161 -4.73 -10.07 21.56
CA SER A 161 -4.00 -11.31 21.26
C SER A 161 -2.65 -11.30 21.97
N GLU A 162 -1.95 -12.43 21.95
CA GLU A 162 -0.58 -12.56 22.48
C GLU A 162 0.42 -11.64 21.73
N GLU A 163 0.18 -11.36 20.45
CA GLU A 163 1.02 -10.52 19.60
C GLU A 163 0.70 -9.03 19.67
N GLY A 164 -0.40 -8.65 20.34
CA GLY A 164 -0.87 -7.26 20.43
C GLY A 164 -2.37 -7.13 20.21
N LEU A 165 -2.79 -5.95 19.73
CA LEU A 165 -4.17 -5.68 19.37
C LEU A 165 -4.40 -6.03 17.90
N VAL A 166 -5.33 -6.94 17.62
CA VAL A 166 -5.55 -7.51 16.29
C VAL A 166 -6.88 -7.03 15.72
N TYR A 167 -6.85 -6.59 14.46
CA TYR A 167 -8.02 -6.39 13.63
C TYR A 167 -8.11 -7.49 12.59
N GLU A 168 -9.26 -8.13 12.47
CA GLU A 168 -9.53 -9.16 11.47
C GLU A 168 -10.80 -8.79 10.70
N SER A 169 -10.75 -8.97 9.38
CA SER A 169 -11.90 -8.77 8.50
C SER A 169 -11.83 -9.70 7.29
N THR A 170 -12.98 -10.16 6.84
CA THR A 170 -13.15 -10.90 5.59
C THR A 170 -14.09 -10.10 4.69
N PHE A 171 -13.75 -9.94 3.41
CA PHE A 171 -14.47 -9.13 2.43
C PHE A 171 -15.13 -9.99 1.36
#